data_8b344050fdd4073849a8facb477d21cb
#
_entry.id   8b344050fdd4073849a8facb477d21cb
#
_cell.length_a   1.000
_cell.length_b   1.000
_cell.length_c   1.000
_cell.angle_alpha   90.00
_cell.angle_beta   90.00
_cell.angle_gamma   90.00
#
_symmetry.space_group_name_H-M   'P 1'
#
loop_
_entity.id
_entity.type
_entity.pdbx_description
1 polymer ?
#
loop_
_entity_poly.entity_id
_entity_poly.type
_entity_poly.pdbx_seq_one_letter_code
_entity_poly.pdbx_strand_id
1 'polypeptide(L)'
;MSNVEIRRPTIEDYEELHQLFHTVIIDTFAKEGLSELVDDIEKEIENKKQYLICDFDSNGKDRYFLIAVDKQCNKIIGTIEFGPSSQLINICTDGALKDLYEVGTVFVLPNYQRRGIGNLLLNAIFLTLLGKGIKEFCLDSGYTNAQKIWKKKFGGPDYLLKDYWGKACDHMIWRKCMNDIPINI
;
A
#
# COMPACT_ATOMS: atom_id res chain seq x y z
N MET A 1 6.66 19.34 -15.17
CA MET A 1 5.57 18.36 -15.10
C MET A 1 6.21 16.99 -14.91
N SER A 2 5.80 16.22 -13.92
CA SER A 2 6.34 14.88 -13.72
C SER A 2 5.97 14.02 -14.94
N ASN A 3 6.94 13.37 -15.54
CA ASN A 3 6.73 12.48 -16.69
C ASN A 3 6.21 11.11 -16.22
N VAL A 4 5.29 11.12 -15.25
CA VAL A 4 4.72 9.94 -14.61
C VAL A 4 3.26 9.80 -15.00
N GLU A 5 2.89 8.62 -15.47
CA GLU A 5 1.52 8.22 -15.75
C GLU A 5 1.01 7.32 -14.60
N ILE A 6 -0.22 7.58 -14.18
CA ILE A 6 -0.92 6.66 -13.26
C ILE A 6 -2.00 5.94 -14.06
N ARG A 7 -1.97 4.61 -14.05
CA ARG A 7 -2.92 3.77 -14.78
C ARG A 7 -3.20 2.45 -14.07
N ARG A 8 -4.19 1.73 -14.54
CA ARG A 8 -4.41 0.34 -14.17
C ARG A 8 -3.28 -0.54 -14.71
N PRO A 9 -2.90 -1.60 -13.99
CA PRO A 9 -2.03 -2.62 -14.56
C PRO A 9 -2.76 -3.46 -15.61
N THR A 10 -2.00 -4.02 -16.54
CA THR A 10 -2.43 -5.05 -17.48
C THR A 10 -1.68 -6.34 -17.22
N ILE A 11 -2.12 -7.45 -17.83
CA ILE A 11 -1.43 -8.74 -17.67
C ILE A 11 0.03 -8.69 -18.16
N GLU A 12 0.35 -7.81 -19.08
CA GLU A 12 1.71 -7.61 -19.61
C GLU A 12 2.65 -6.98 -18.56
N ASP A 13 2.09 -6.30 -17.57
CA ASP A 13 2.86 -5.68 -16.48
C ASP A 13 3.22 -6.69 -15.36
N TYR A 14 2.71 -7.92 -15.41
CA TYR A 14 2.77 -8.89 -14.32
C TYR A 14 4.20 -9.17 -13.83
N GLU A 15 5.11 -9.49 -14.75
CA GLU A 15 6.50 -9.81 -14.39
C GLU A 15 7.25 -8.62 -13.82
N GLU A 16 7.05 -7.42 -14.38
CA GLU A 16 7.69 -6.21 -13.89
C GLU A 16 7.16 -5.83 -12.49
N LEU A 17 5.87 -6.03 -12.25
CA LEU A 17 5.26 -5.83 -10.92
C LEU A 17 5.81 -6.82 -9.89
N HIS A 18 6.03 -8.07 -10.24
CA HIS A 18 6.67 -9.04 -9.34
C HIS A 18 8.10 -8.60 -8.97
N GLN A 19 8.88 -8.12 -9.93
CA GLN A 19 10.20 -7.57 -9.68
C GLN A 19 10.16 -6.34 -8.78
N LEU A 20 9.16 -5.47 -8.96
CA LEU A 20 8.93 -4.31 -8.11
C LEU A 20 8.60 -4.74 -6.68
N PHE A 21 7.68 -5.68 -6.48
CA PHE A 21 7.33 -6.20 -5.15
C PHE A 21 8.57 -6.77 -4.45
N HIS A 22 9.30 -7.64 -5.14
CA HIS A 22 10.54 -8.22 -4.61
C HIS A 22 11.55 -7.14 -4.20
N THR A 23 11.81 -6.17 -5.07
CA THR A 23 12.77 -5.09 -4.81
C THR A 23 12.37 -4.24 -3.61
N VAL A 24 11.11 -3.81 -3.54
CA VAL A 24 10.64 -2.90 -2.48
C VAL A 24 10.52 -3.62 -1.14
N ILE A 25 10.07 -4.86 -1.13
CA ILE A 25 9.92 -5.64 0.11
C ILE A 25 11.30 -5.93 0.70
N ILE A 26 12.26 -6.41 -0.08
CA ILE A 26 13.64 -6.63 0.39
C ILE A 26 14.26 -5.33 0.92
N ASP A 27 14.14 -4.22 0.20
CA ASP A 27 14.65 -2.91 0.65
C ASP A 27 14.00 -2.47 1.96
N THR A 28 12.69 -2.72 2.13
CA THR A 28 11.97 -2.39 3.36
C THR A 28 12.46 -3.22 4.54
N PHE A 29 12.56 -4.53 4.39
CA PHE A 29 13.06 -5.41 5.45
C PHE A 29 14.50 -5.08 5.82
N ALA A 30 15.35 -4.76 4.83
CA ALA A 30 16.72 -4.35 5.09
C ALA A 30 16.80 -3.03 5.88
N LYS A 31 15.98 -2.05 5.57
CA LYS A 31 15.91 -0.76 6.30
C LYS A 31 15.38 -0.89 7.72
N GLU A 32 14.56 -1.90 7.99
CA GLU A 32 14.05 -2.22 9.33
C GLU A 32 14.99 -3.16 10.11
N GLY A 33 16.11 -3.62 9.51
CA GLY A 33 17.05 -4.54 10.15
C GLY A 33 16.54 -5.97 10.25
N LEU A 34 15.66 -6.38 9.34
CA LEU A 34 14.93 -7.66 9.35
C LEU A 34 15.32 -8.56 8.16
N SER A 35 16.50 -8.36 7.56
CA SER A 35 16.93 -9.09 6.36
C SER A 35 17.06 -10.62 6.55
N GLU A 36 17.23 -11.09 7.77
CA GLU A 36 17.29 -12.51 8.12
C GLU A 36 15.94 -13.21 8.17
N LEU A 37 14.83 -12.48 8.14
CA LEU A 37 13.48 -13.04 8.15
C LEU A 37 13.05 -13.48 6.73
N VAL A 38 13.79 -14.42 6.14
CA VAL A 38 13.61 -14.84 4.74
C VAL A 38 12.20 -15.38 4.48
N ASP A 39 11.67 -16.21 5.38
CA ASP A 39 10.34 -16.79 5.24
C ASP A 39 9.24 -15.70 5.26
N ASP A 40 9.38 -14.67 6.09
CA ASP A 40 8.45 -13.54 6.15
C ASP A 40 8.53 -12.68 4.89
N ILE A 41 9.74 -12.45 4.36
CA ILE A 41 9.96 -11.75 3.09
C ILE A 41 9.27 -12.49 1.94
N GLU A 42 9.50 -13.80 1.83
CA GLU A 42 8.89 -14.63 0.77
C GLU A 42 7.36 -14.64 0.88
N LYS A 43 6.82 -14.77 2.09
CA LYS A 43 5.39 -14.72 2.36
C LYS A 43 4.78 -13.38 1.98
N GLU A 44 5.44 -12.27 2.31
CA GLU A 44 4.94 -10.93 1.95
C GLU A 44 4.95 -10.73 0.42
N ILE A 45 6.02 -11.16 -0.27
CA ILE A 45 6.09 -11.12 -1.74
C ILE A 45 4.95 -11.93 -2.35
N GLU A 46 4.74 -13.16 -1.88
CA GLU A 46 3.67 -14.03 -2.41
C GLU A 46 2.28 -13.44 -2.14
N ASN A 47 2.04 -12.85 -0.98
CA ASN A 47 0.79 -12.16 -0.68
C ASN A 47 0.50 -11.03 -1.68
N LYS A 48 1.51 -10.21 -2.04
CA LYS A 48 1.31 -9.13 -3.02
C LYS A 48 1.04 -9.66 -4.42
N LYS A 49 1.66 -10.76 -4.80
CA LYS A 49 1.36 -11.45 -6.06
C LYS A 49 -0.10 -11.94 -6.10
N GLN A 50 -0.57 -12.57 -5.02
CA GLN A 50 -1.96 -13.03 -4.92
C GLN A 50 -2.95 -11.85 -4.97
N TYR A 51 -2.62 -10.72 -4.37
CA TYR A 51 -3.41 -9.50 -4.47
C TYR A 51 -3.52 -9.00 -5.91
N LEU A 52 -2.42 -9.01 -6.66
CA LEU A 52 -2.40 -8.62 -8.06
C LEU A 52 -3.21 -9.58 -8.94
N ILE A 53 -3.10 -10.90 -8.70
CA ILE A 53 -3.91 -11.91 -9.39
C ILE A 53 -5.41 -11.68 -9.12
N CYS A 54 -5.79 -11.40 -7.87
CA CYS A 54 -7.17 -11.09 -7.51
C CYS A 54 -7.70 -9.85 -8.27
N ASP A 55 -6.86 -8.83 -8.45
CA ASP A 55 -7.19 -7.65 -9.28
C ASP A 55 -7.46 -8.03 -10.74
N PHE A 56 -6.60 -8.83 -11.35
CA PHE A 56 -6.78 -9.27 -12.74
C PHE A 56 -8.02 -10.15 -12.92
N ASP A 57 -8.19 -11.16 -12.07
CA ASP A 57 -9.29 -12.12 -12.15
C ASP A 57 -10.66 -11.44 -11.95
N SER A 58 -10.72 -10.45 -11.05
CA SER A 58 -11.94 -9.69 -10.77
C SER A 58 -12.14 -8.46 -11.66
N ASN A 59 -11.17 -8.16 -12.53
CA ASN A 59 -11.12 -6.92 -13.31
C ASN A 59 -11.30 -5.67 -12.40
N GLY A 60 -10.58 -5.65 -11.28
CA GLY A 60 -10.58 -4.54 -10.32
C GLY A 60 -11.83 -4.43 -9.44
N LYS A 61 -12.67 -5.47 -9.36
CA LYS A 61 -13.89 -5.47 -8.52
C LYS A 61 -13.61 -5.85 -7.08
N ASP A 62 -12.86 -6.94 -6.87
CA ASP A 62 -12.58 -7.47 -5.54
C ASP A 62 -11.32 -6.84 -4.95
N ARG A 63 -10.35 -6.51 -5.79
CA ARG A 63 -9.16 -5.73 -5.47
C ARG A 63 -8.80 -4.83 -6.64
N TYR A 64 -8.25 -3.66 -6.36
CA TYR A 64 -8.03 -2.64 -7.37
C TYR A 64 -6.63 -2.03 -7.25
N PHE A 65 -5.79 -2.29 -8.24
CA PHE A 65 -4.44 -1.71 -8.34
C PHE A 65 -4.39 -0.48 -9.24
N LEU A 66 -3.51 0.45 -8.87
CA LEU A 66 -2.96 1.47 -9.74
C LEU A 66 -1.43 1.38 -9.74
N ILE A 67 -0.83 1.69 -10.87
CA ILE A 67 0.62 1.73 -11.04
C ILE A 67 1.07 3.11 -11.50
N ALA A 68 2.27 3.49 -11.09
CA ALA A 68 2.97 4.67 -11.58
C ALA A 68 4.03 4.23 -12.60
N VAL A 69 3.98 4.80 -13.79
CA VAL A 69 4.91 4.49 -14.88
C VAL A 69 5.72 5.73 -15.22
N ASP A 70 7.04 5.61 -15.24
CA ASP A 70 7.94 6.64 -15.77
C ASP A 70 7.91 6.57 -17.30
N LYS A 71 7.31 7.59 -17.95
CA LYS A 71 7.13 7.64 -19.41
C LYS A 71 8.44 7.81 -20.18
N GLN A 72 9.53 8.24 -19.55
CA GLN A 72 10.81 8.40 -20.24
C GLN A 72 11.46 7.06 -20.57
N CYS A 73 11.33 6.09 -19.65
CA CYS A 73 11.92 4.76 -19.83
C CYS A 73 10.88 3.64 -19.86
N ASN A 74 9.60 3.98 -19.83
CA ASN A 74 8.46 3.06 -19.79
C ASN A 74 8.57 2.03 -18.68
N LYS A 75 9.01 2.48 -17.48
CA LYS A 75 9.27 1.62 -16.32
C LYS A 75 8.20 1.81 -15.26
N ILE A 76 7.72 0.71 -14.67
CA ILE A 76 6.87 0.74 -13.49
C ILE A 76 7.73 1.13 -12.28
N ILE A 77 7.37 2.23 -11.62
CA ILE A 77 8.15 2.82 -10.53
C ILE A 77 7.43 2.82 -9.18
N GLY A 78 6.16 2.45 -9.16
CA GLY A 78 5.40 2.34 -7.93
C GLY A 78 4.02 1.76 -8.12
N THR A 79 3.41 1.36 -6.99
CA THR A 79 2.07 0.77 -6.92
C THR A 79 1.29 1.31 -5.73
N ILE A 80 -0.02 1.21 -5.82
CA ILE A 80 -0.97 1.33 -4.71
C ILE A 80 -2.18 0.47 -5.03
N GLU A 81 -2.84 -0.04 -4.01
CA GLU A 81 -4.08 -0.80 -4.20
C GLU A 81 -5.07 -0.56 -3.07
N PHE A 82 -6.32 -0.97 -3.28
CA PHE A 82 -7.27 -1.18 -2.21
C PHE A 82 -8.05 -2.48 -2.44
N GLY A 83 -8.46 -3.09 -1.35
CA GLY A 83 -9.27 -4.30 -1.34
C GLY A 83 -9.97 -4.47 0.00
N PRO A 84 -10.59 -5.62 0.26
CA PRO A 84 -11.16 -5.93 1.57
C PRO A 84 -10.10 -5.82 2.67
N SER A 85 -10.50 -5.36 3.86
CA SER A 85 -9.60 -5.29 5.01
C SER A 85 -8.99 -6.66 5.31
N SER A 86 -7.69 -6.67 5.60
CA SER A 86 -6.91 -7.89 5.87
C SER A 86 -7.37 -8.60 7.15
N GLN A 87 -7.07 -9.90 7.23
CA GLN A 87 -7.31 -10.67 8.44
C GLN A 87 -6.59 -10.06 9.65
N LEU A 88 -5.39 -9.51 9.45
CA LEU A 88 -4.62 -8.85 10.49
C LEU A 88 -5.38 -7.65 11.08
N ILE A 89 -5.86 -6.74 10.22
CA ILE A 89 -6.67 -5.60 10.67
C ILE A 89 -7.92 -6.09 11.40
N ASN A 90 -8.60 -7.11 10.88
CA ASN A 90 -9.83 -7.62 11.50
C ASN A 90 -9.58 -8.21 12.89
N ILE A 91 -8.52 -8.98 13.06
CA ILE A 91 -8.12 -9.52 14.38
C ILE A 91 -7.74 -8.39 15.34
N CYS A 92 -6.91 -7.45 14.89
CA CYS A 92 -6.40 -6.36 15.74
C CYS A 92 -7.47 -5.33 16.13
N THR A 93 -8.62 -5.33 15.47
CA THR A 93 -9.72 -4.38 15.74
C THR A 93 -11.01 -5.08 16.19
N ASP A 94 -10.94 -6.36 16.58
CA ASP A 94 -12.11 -7.16 16.94
C ASP A 94 -13.24 -7.09 15.90
N GLY A 95 -12.86 -7.03 14.62
CA GLY A 95 -13.78 -6.95 13.48
C GLY A 95 -14.43 -5.57 13.26
N ALA A 96 -14.01 -4.54 13.99
CA ALA A 96 -14.60 -3.20 13.86
C ALA A 96 -14.40 -2.56 12.47
N LEU A 97 -13.37 -3.00 11.73
CA LEU A 97 -13.03 -2.48 10.41
C LEU A 97 -13.29 -3.49 9.27
N LYS A 98 -13.96 -4.60 9.54
CA LYS A 98 -14.15 -5.72 8.59
C LYS A 98 -14.87 -5.33 7.29
N ASP A 99 -15.72 -4.32 7.34
CA ASP A 99 -16.52 -3.86 6.19
C ASP A 99 -15.88 -2.68 5.46
N LEU A 100 -14.70 -2.23 5.90
CA LEU A 100 -13.95 -1.18 5.23
C LEU A 100 -13.03 -1.75 4.15
N TYR A 101 -12.73 -0.91 3.17
CA TYR A 101 -11.63 -1.17 2.27
C TYR A 101 -10.30 -0.77 2.92
N GLU A 102 -9.28 -1.62 2.74
CA GLU A 102 -7.91 -1.34 3.13
C GLU A 102 -7.13 -0.79 1.94
N VAL A 103 -6.49 0.36 2.12
CA VAL A 103 -5.52 0.90 1.16
C VAL A 103 -4.14 0.36 1.53
N GLY A 104 -3.50 -0.32 0.61
CA GLY A 104 -2.23 -1.00 0.83
C GLY A 104 -1.30 -1.00 -0.36
N THR A 105 -0.23 -1.76 -0.24
CA THR A 105 0.79 -1.95 -1.30
C THR A 105 1.29 -0.62 -1.88
N VAL A 106 1.49 0.38 -0.99
CA VAL A 106 2.00 1.70 -1.37
C VAL A 106 3.51 1.59 -1.54
N PHE A 107 3.93 1.09 -2.67
CA PHE A 107 5.33 0.81 -2.99
C PHE A 107 5.86 1.81 -4.00
N VAL A 108 7.08 2.27 -3.77
CA VAL A 108 7.84 3.09 -4.72
C VAL A 108 9.26 2.55 -4.76
N LEU A 109 9.77 2.29 -5.96
CA LEU A 109 11.15 1.82 -6.14
C LEU A 109 12.13 2.73 -5.40
N PRO A 110 13.16 2.19 -4.71
CA PRO A 110 14.08 2.96 -3.88
C PRO A 110 14.65 4.21 -4.55
N ASN A 111 15.08 4.08 -5.82
CA ASN A 111 15.64 5.18 -6.60
C ASN A 111 14.62 6.25 -7.02
N TYR A 112 13.33 6.01 -6.85
CA TYR A 112 12.24 6.94 -7.15
C TYR A 112 11.55 7.50 -5.91
N GLN A 113 11.96 7.08 -4.72
CA GLN A 113 11.44 7.60 -3.46
C GLN A 113 11.78 9.09 -3.29
N ARG A 114 10.99 9.79 -2.46
CA ARG A 114 11.12 11.23 -2.18
C ARG A 114 10.97 12.16 -3.39
N ARG A 115 10.41 11.66 -4.49
CA ARG A 115 10.11 12.44 -5.72
C ARG A 115 8.61 12.71 -5.90
N GLY A 116 7.80 12.51 -4.84
CA GLY A 116 6.36 12.76 -4.88
C GLY A 116 5.50 11.60 -5.44
N ILE A 117 6.11 10.51 -5.91
CA ILE A 117 5.38 9.38 -6.55
C ILE A 117 4.33 8.78 -5.61
N GLY A 118 4.67 8.56 -4.33
CA GLY A 118 3.71 8.05 -3.34
C GLY A 118 2.50 8.98 -3.15
N ASN A 119 2.69 10.30 -3.24
CA ASN A 119 1.59 11.26 -3.15
C ASN A 119 0.70 11.22 -4.41
N LEU A 120 1.30 11.07 -5.60
CA LEU A 120 0.52 10.91 -6.84
C LEU A 120 -0.34 9.65 -6.79
N LEU A 121 0.22 8.53 -6.35
CA LEU A 121 -0.50 7.27 -6.18
C LEU A 121 -1.64 7.39 -5.17
N LEU A 122 -1.38 8.01 -4.00
CA LEU A 122 -2.39 8.24 -2.98
C LEU A 122 -3.53 9.14 -3.49
N ASN A 123 -3.22 10.25 -4.17
CA ASN A 123 -4.25 11.10 -4.73
C ASN A 123 -5.11 10.35 -5.75
N ALA A 124 -4.48 9.55 -6.62
CA ALA A 124 -5.20 8.77 -7.63
C ALA A 124 -6.12 7.72 -6.99
N ILE A 125 -5.66 7.01 -5.96
CA ILE A 125 -6.49 6.01 -5.27
C ILE A 125 -7.65 6.68 -4.52
N PHE A 126 -7.42 7.82 -3.88
CA PHE A 126 -8.48 8.56 -3.17
C PHE A 126 -9.55 9.08 -4.14
N LEU A 127 -9.17 9.59 -5.31
CA LEU A 127 -10.13 9.96 -6.36
C LEU A 127 -10.93 8.74 -6.84
N THR A 128 -10.29 7.57 -6.94
CA THR A 128 -10.95 6.32 -7.30
C THR A 128 -11.97 5.89 -6.24
N LEU A 129 -11.58 5.92 -4.95
CA LEU A 129 -12.48 5.61 -3.83
C LEU A 129 -13.69 6.54 -3.80
N LEU A 130 -13.48 7.85 -3.96
CA LEU A 130 -14.56 8.84 -4.06
C LEU A 130 -15.50 8.56 -5.24
N GLY A 131 -14.93 8.29 -6.42
CA GLY A 131 -15.69 7.96 -7.62
C GLY A 131 -16.54 6.69 -7.49
N LYS A 132 -16.13 5.77 -6.62
CA LYS A 132 -16.87 4.54 -6.25
C LYS A 132 -17.87 4.78 -5.10
N GLY A 133 -17.97 5.98 -4.54
CA GLY A 133 -18.84 6.30 -3.40
C GLY A 133 -18.37 5.74 -2.06
N ILE A 134 -17.10 5.31 -1.96
CA ILE A 134 -16.50 4.81 -0.72
C ILE A 134 -16.18 6.00 0.17
N LYS A 135 -16.75 6.01 1.38
CA LYS A 135 -16.67 7.15 2.30
C LYS A 135 -15.55 7.00 3.34
N GLU A 136 -15.17 5.78 3.65
CA GLU A 136 -14.17 5.46 4.66
C GLU A 136 -13.25 4.34 4.17
N PHE A 137 -12.02 4.37 4.63
CA PHE A 137 -11.04 3.32 4.40
C PHE A 137 -10.17 3.11 5.64
N CYS A 138 -9.43 2.03 5.67
CA CYS A 138 -8.40 1.78 6.65
C CYS A 138 -7.05 1.52 5.97
N LEU A 139 -6.00 1.60 6.75
CA LEU A 139 -4.65 1.20 6.38
C LEU A 139 -3.87 0.85 7.64
N ASP A 140 -2.82 0.09 7.49
CA ASP A 140 -1.99 -0.32 8.61
C ASP A 140 -0.49 -0.24 8.28
N SER A 141 0.34 -0.39 9.29
CA SER A 141 1.77 -0.60 9.14
C SER A 141 2.41 -1.16 10.40
N GLY A 142 3.28 -2.17 10.21
CA GLY A 142 4.26 -2.62 11.20
C GLY A 142 5.66 -2.02 10.97
N TYR A 143 5.89 -1.28 9.88
CA TYR A 143 7.20 -0.74 9.52
C TYR A 143 7.38 0.69 10.00
N THR A 144 8.49 0.95 10.71
CA THR A 144 8.78 2.23 11.36
C THR A 144 8.76 3.42 10.39
N ASN A 145 9.36 3.24 9.20
CA ASN A 145 9.41 4.32 8.21
C ASN A 145 8.02 4.63 7.62
N ALA A 146 7.22 3.62 7.34
CA ALA A 146 5.84 3.81 6.86
C ALA A 146 4.98 4.46 7.95
N GLN A 147 5.10 4.04 9.21
CA GLN A 147 4.39 4.65 10.33
C GLN A 147 4.68 6.15 10.47
N LYS A 148 5.92 6.59 10.27
CA LYS A 148 6.28 8.03 10.27
C LYS A 148 5.56 8.79 9.15
N ILE A 149 5.47 8.20 7.96
CA ILE A 149 4.77 8.79 6.82
C ILE A 149 3.27 8.90 7.11
N TRP A 150 2.65 7.85 7.61
CA TRP A 150 1.22 7.83 7.92
C TRP A 150 0.86 8.78 9.06
N LYS A 151 1.67 8.85 10.12
CA LYS A 151 1.51 9.83 11.20
C LYS A 151 1.56 11.26 10.67
N LYS A 152 2.47 11.56 9.75
CA LYS A 152 2.58 12.89 9.14
C LYS A 152 1.36 13.23 8.28
N LYS A 153 0.78 12.23 7.57
CA LYS A 153 -0.36 12.44 6.67
C LYS A 153 -1.71 12.44 7.38
N PHE A 154 -1.90 11.52 8.31
CA PHE A 154 -3.20 11.20 8.88
C PHE A 154 -3.28 11.42 10.39
N GLY A 155 -2.20 11.91 11.02
CA GLY A 155 -2.13 12.03 12.47
C GLY A 155 -1.83 10.72 13.17
N GLY A 156 -2.08 10.65 14.47
CA GLY A 156 -1.90 9.42 15.24
C GLY A 156 -2.75 8.26 14.75
N PRO A 157 -2.36 7.01 15.02
CA PRO A 157 -3.17 5.85 14.67
C PRO A 157 -4.44 5.79 15.52
N ASP A 158 -5.50 5.21 14.95
CA ASP A 158 -6.74 4.93 15.68
C ASP A 158 -6.60 3.69 16.58
N TYR A 159 -5.73 2.74 16.16
CA TYR A 159 -5.36 1.56 16.95
C TYR A 159 -3.83 1.46 17.03
N LEU A 160 -3.31 1.37 18.25
CA LEU A 160 -1.89 1.17 18.53
C LEU A 160 -1.70 -0.14 19.30
N LEU A 161 -1.10 -1.13 18.64
CA LEU A 161 -0.76 -2.42 19.24
C LEU A 161 0.73 -2.42 19.58
N LYS A 162 1.03 -2.14 20.84
CA LYS A 162 2.42 -2.05 21.31
C LYS A 162 3.09 -3.42 21.30
N ASP A 163 4.36 -3.41 20.87
CA ASP A 163 5.21 -4.60 20.84
C ASP A 163 4.59 -5.80 20.08
N TYR A 164 3.70 -5.54 19.13
CA TYR A 164 2.95 -6.58 18.41
C TYR A 164 3.87 -7.54 17.63
N TRP A 165 4.92 -7.00 17.03
CA TRP A 165 5.91 -7.75 16.26
C TRP A 165 7.19 -8.05 17.05
N GLY A 166 7.21 -7.77 18.34
CA GLY A 166 8.35 -7.87 19.24
C GLY A 166 8.67 -6.55 19.93
N LYS A 167 9.63 -6.55 20.83
CA LYS A 167 9.98 -5.38 21.62
C LYS A 167 10.27 -4.14 20.77
N ALA A 168 9.56 -3.05 21.06
CA ALA A 168 9.61 -1.79 20.33
C ALA A 168 9.17 -1.84 18.84
N CYS A 169 8.51 -2.92 18.44
CA CYS A 169 7.97 -3.12 17.10
C CYS A 169 6.44 -3.09 17.14
N ASP A 170 5.88 -1.89 17.15
CA ASP A 170 4.45 -1.65 17.22
C ASP A 170 3.76 -1.94 15.88
N HIS A 171 2.48 -2.30 15.95
CA HIS A 171 1.59 -2.29 14.79
C HIS A 171 0.58 -1.17 14.93
N MET A 172 0.35 -0.42 13.85
CA MET A 172 -0.51 0.76 13.84
C MET A 172 -1.56 0.65 12.74
N ILE A 173 -2.81 1.00 13.10
CA ILE A 173 -3.92 0.98 12.15
C ILE A 173 -4.62 2.33 12.19
N TRP A 174 -4.96 2.85 11.01
CA TRP A 174 -5.73 4.08 10.82
C TRP A 174 -7.06 3.78 10.17
N ARG A 175 -8.13 4.43 10.66
CA ARG A 175 -9.43 4.54 10.00
C ARG A 175 -9.61 5.99 9.56
N LYS A 176 -9.90 6.23 8.29
CA LYS A 176 -10.00 7.58 7.75
C LYS A 176 -11.29 7.78 6.98
N CYS A 177 -11.90 8.96 7.18
CA CYS A 177 -13.02 9.42 6.38
C CYS A 177 -12.47 10.18 5.16
N MET A 178 -13.04 9.92 3.99
CA MET A 178 -12.61 10.59 2.74
C MET A 178 -12.81 12.10 2.77
N ASN A 179 -13.81 12.59 3.54
CA ASN A 179 -14.07 14.03 3.69
C ASN A 179 -12.93 14.77 4.42
N ASP A 180 -12.13 14.06 5.20
CA ASP A 180 -11.04 14.64 6.00
C ASP A 180 -9.69 14.58 5.28
N ILE A 181 -9.65 14.01 4.08
CA ILE A 181 -8.43 13.83 3.30
C ILE A 181 -8.25 14.99 2.32
N PRO A 182 -7.19 15.82 2.45
CA PRO A 182 -6.88 16.83 1.46
C PRO A 182 -6.36 16.16 0.19
N ILE A 183 -7.14 16.23 -0.89
CA ILE A 183 -6.72 15.80 -2.22
C ILE A 183 -6.10 17.00 -2.92
N ASN A 184 -4.81 16.95 -3.17
CA ASN A 184 -4.09 17.98 -3.91
C ASN A 184 -4.08 17.59 -5.40
N ILE A 185 -4.85 18.30 -6.20
CA ILE A 185 -4.92 18.15 -7.66
C ILE A 185 -3.79 18.98 -8.32
#